data_cecacbc5907ad6a31daeeca772bb4357
#
_entry.id   cecacbc5907ad6a31daeeca772bb4357
#
_cell.length_a   1.000
_cell.length_b   1.000
_cell.length_c   1.000
_cell.angle_alpha   90.00
_cell.angle_beta   90.00
_cell.angle_gamma   90.00
#
_symmetry.space_group_name_H-M   'P 1'
#
loop_
_entity.id
_entity.type
_entity.pdbx_description
1 polymer ?
#
loop_
_entity_poly.entity_id
_entity_poly.type
_entity_poly.pdbx_seq_one_letter_code
_entity_poly.pdbx_strand_id
1 'polypeptide(L)'
;PELGAKTVYLATVTADRMADRENIARDLRERGHVILPDNHLPLNASEVDNAVGEYLRQADVAIHLLGSNYGLIPEAGSESVIETQVNLAAAESAKRNLERLIWLPSGLETREDRQSDFIESLRVNPATYEKTDFVEGTFEVFKGLVIDHFTEERSKVDVVANSQADAGPPTVYLMAPPDDEDKIEAIEDYLFDQGLEVVIPLFSGSEAEVSEAHM
;
A
#
# COMPACT_ATOMS: atom_id res chain seq x y z
N PRO A 1 9.63 6.67 -19.13
CA PRO A 1 9.19 6.18 -17.83
C PRO A 1 9.96 4.88 -17.55
N GLU A 2 10.65 4.83 -16.41
CA GLU A 2 11.29 3.61 -15.95
C GLU A 2 10.20 2.57 -15.70
N LEU A 3 10.44 1.31 -16.10
CA LEU A 3 9.52 0.20 -15.83
C LEU A 3 9.28 0.13 -14.31
N GLY A 4 8.02 0.29 -13.90
CA GLY A 4 7.61 0.25 -12.49
C GLY A 4 7.38 1.60 -11.82
N ALA A 5 7.53 2.74 -12.53
CA ALA A 5 7.13 4.05 -11.99
C ALA A 5 5.59 4.15 -11.90
N LYS A 6 5.07 4.52 -10.72
CA LYS A 6 3.63 4.71 -10.47
C LYS A 6 3.30 6.17 -10.22
N THR A 7 2.06 6.55 -10.46
CA THR A 7 1.50 7.82 -10.03
C THR A 7 0.79 7.62 -8.69
N VAL A 8 1.23 8.33 -7.67
CA VAL A 8 0.74 8.23 -6.30
C VAL A 8 -0.02 9.49 -5.92
N TYR A 9 -1.29 9.34 -5.57
CA TYR A 9 -2.02 10.40 -4.90
C TYR A 9 -1.63 10.39 -3.41
N LEU A 10 -0.74 11.28 -3.01
CA LEU A 10 -0.37 11.49 -1.61
C LEU A 10 -1.16 12.69 -1.08
N ALA A 11 -2.26 12.40 -0.39
CA ALA A 11 -3.22 13.40 0.07
C ALA A 11 -2.55 14.57 0.81
N THR A 12 -3.13 15.76 0.68
CA THR A 12 -2.73 16.90 1.51
C THR A 12 -3.13 16.63 2.96
N VAL A 13 -2.37 17.16 3.89
CA VAL A 13 -2.50 16.87 5.32
C VAL A 13 -2.60 18.15 6.13
N THR A 14 -3.01 18.03 7.38
CA THR A 14 -2.93 19.10 8.38
C THR A 14 -1.47 19.34 8.81
N ALA A 15 -1.20 20.50 9.40
CA ALA A 15 0.15 20.94 9.75
C ALA A 15 0.92 19.94 10.62
N ASP A 16 0.21 19.20 11.48
CA ASP A 16 0.79 18.19 12.38
C ASP A 16 1.28 16.92 11.66
N ARG A 17 0.93 16.72 10.37
CA ARG A 17 1.37 15.59 9.54
C ARG A 17 2.25 16.00 8.36
N MET A 18 2.56 17.28 8.25
CA MET A 18 3.32 17.80 7.10
C MET A 18 4.70 17.14 6.96
N ALA A 19 5.42 16.98 8.07
CA ALA A 19 6.75 16.35 8.06
C ALA A 19 6.69 14.88 7.62
N ASP A 20 5.67 14.14 8.08
CA ASP A 20 5.47 12.74 7.71
C ASP A 20 5.16 12.61 6.21
N ARG A 21 4.28 13.49 5.70
CA ARG A 21 3.94 13.54 4.27
C ARG A 21 5.17 13.83 3.40
N GLU A 22 5.97 14.85 3.77
CA GLU A 22 7.17 15.20 3.01
C GLU A 22 8.23 14.09 3.04
N ASN A 23 8.32 13.33 4.13
CA ASN A 23 9.21 12.18 4.23
C ASN A 23 8.83 11.11 3.23
N ILE A 24 7.54 10.69 3.19
CA ILE A 24 7.04 9.72 2.21
C ILE A 24 7.19 10.26 0.78
N ALA A 25 6.83 11.51 0.54
CA ALA A 25 6.92 12.12 -0.79
C ALA A 25 8.35 12.09 -1.35
N ARG A 26 9.34 12.38 -0.51
CA ARG A 26 10.75 12.33 -0.89
C ARG A 26 11.17 10.92 -1.26
N ASP A 27 10.89 9.95 -0.39
CA ASP A 27 11.31 8.56 -0.60
C ASP A 27 10.68 7.95 -1.86
N LEU A 28 9.42 8.28 -2.13
CA LEU A 28 8.73 7.81 -3.35
C LEU A 28 9.28 8.48 -4.62
N ARG A 29 9.59 9.80 -4.57
CA ARG A 29 10.22 10.50 -5.70
C ARG A 29 11.63 9.98 -6.00
N GLU A 30 12.42 9.69 -4.97
CA GLU A 30 13.75 9.08 -5.11
C GLU A 30 13.69 7.69 -5.78
N ARG A 31 12.55 7.02 -5.68
CA ARG A 31 12.28 5.73 -6.35
C ARG A 31 11.66 5.87 -7.74
N GLY A 32 11.48 7.11 -8.22
CA GLY A 32 10.98 7.42 -9.56
C GLY A 32 9.46 7.52 -9.68
N HIS A 33 8.72 7.50 -8.56
CA HIS A 33 7.26 7.66 -8.59
C HIS A 33 6.85 9.13 -8.78
N VAL A 34 5.71 9.33 -9.44
CA VAL A 34 5.09 10.66 -9.59
C VAL A 34 4.13 10.90 -8.43
N ILE A 35 4.27 12.04 -7.74
CA ILE A 35 3.45 12.38 -6.58
C ILE A 35 2.47 13.48 -6.93
N LEU A 36 1.18 13.20 -6.72
CA LEU A 36 0.07 14.16 -6.84
C LEU A 36 -0.58 14.39 -5.47
N PRO A 37 -1.18 15.53 -5.21
CA PRO A 37 -1.15 16.73 -6.05
C PRO A 37 0.24 17.37 -6.09
N ASP A 38 0.59 17.91 -7.24
CA ASP A 38 1.81 18.67 -7.47
C ASP A 38 1.62 20.18 -7.18
N ASN A 39 0.38 20.60 -7.05
CA ASN A 39 -0.03 21.99 -6.75
C ASN A 39 -0.92 22.05 -5.49
N HIS A 40 -1.07 23.26 -4.94
CA HIS A 40 -2.01 23.49 -3.85
C HIS A 40 -3.45 23.25 -4.32
N LEU A 41 -4.26 22.63 -3.45
CA LEU A 41 -5.68 22.47 -3.70
C LEU A 41 -6.41 23.83 -3.62
N PRO A 42 -7.50 24.00 -4.38
CA PRO A 42 -8.35 25.18 -4.31
C PRO A 42 -8.98 25.39 -2.91
N LEU A 43 -9.58 26.57 -2.71
CA LEU A 43 -10.24 26.92 -1.44
C LEU A 43 -11.78 26.78 -1.49
N ASN A 44 -12.36 26.53 -2.67
CA ASN A 44 -13.79 26.29 -2.86
C ASN A 44 -14.09 24.80 -2.95
N ALA A 45 -15.14 24.33 -2.30
CA ALA A 45 -15.47 22.91 -2.20
C ALA A 45 -15.62 22.23 -3.57
N SER A 46 -16.38 22.82 -4.49
CA SER A 46 -16.57 22.23 -5.82
C SER A 46 -15.29 22.16 -6.66
N GLU A 47 -14.39 23.11 -6.46
CA GLU A 47 -13.09 23.10 -7.13
C GLU A 47 -12.15 22.06 -6.48
N VAL A 48 -12.21 21.86 -5.15
CA VAL A 48 -11.51 20.79 -4.43
C VAL A 48 -11.96 19.44 -4.96
N ASP A 49 -13.27 19.20 -5.03
CA ASP A 49 -13.83 17.94 -5.52
C ASP A 49 -13.36 17.62 -6.95
N ASN A 50 -13.39 18.61 -7.83
CA ASN A 50 -12.95 18.45 -9.21
C ASN A 50 -11.43 18.16 -9.29
N ALA A 51 -10.61 18.94 -8.59
CA ALA A 51 -9.16 18.80 -8.62
C ALA A 51 -8.71 17.44 -8.01
N VAL A 52 -9.24 17.09 -6.84
CA VAL A 52 -8.96 15.80 -6.19
C VAL A 52 -9.42 14.64 -7.06
N GLY A 53 -10.65 14.71 -7.60
CA GLY A 53 -11.17 13.70 -8.51
C GLY A 53 -10.32 13.52 -9.76
N GLU A 54 -9.75 14.60 -10.32
CA GLU A 54 -8.87 14.52 -11.46
C GLU A 54 -7.52 13.88 -11.12
N TYR A 55 -6.91 14.24 -9.99
CA TYR A 55 -5.69 13.60 -9.51
C TYR A 55 -5.89 12.11 -9.19
N LEU A 56 -6.99 11.77 -8.53
CA LEU A 56 -7.31 10.36 -8.21
C LEU A 56 -7.48 9.51 -9.46
N ARG A 57 -8.08 10.03 -10.53
CA ARG A 57 -8.21 9.29 -11.80
C ARG A 57 -6.87 8.98 -12.47
N GLN A 58 -5.83 9.77 -12.19
CA GLN A 58 -4.48 9.57 -12.72
C GLN A 58 -3.62 8.67 -11.82
N ALA A 59 -4.00 8.50 -10.55
CA ALA A 59 -3.21 7.77 -9.56
C ALA A 59 -3.42 6.26 -9.64
N ASP A 60 -2.39 5.50 -9.40
CA ASP A 60 -2.42 4.04 -9.22
C ASP A 60 -2.72 3.66 -7.78
N VAL A 61 -2.23 4.47 -6.83
CA VAL A 61 -2.39 4.28 -5.38
C VAL A 61 -2.73 5.61 -4.73
N ALA A 62 -3.60 5.59 -3.71
CA ALA A 62 -3.90 6.76 -2.89
C ALA A 62 -3.44 6.54 -1.44
N ILE A 63 -2.67 7.50 -0.91
CA ILE A 63 -2.10 7.46 0.44
C ILE A 63 -2.64 8.63 1.26
N HIS A 64 -3.21 8.32 2.43
CA HIS A 64 -3.78 9.28 3.36
C HIS A 64 -3.14 9.17 4.73
N LEU A 65 -2.67 10.29 5.29
CA LEU A 65 -2.14 10.37 6.64
C LEU A 65 -3.08 11.23 7.49
N LEU A 66 -3.67 10.62 8.50
CA LEU A 66 -4.62 11.30 9.38
C LEU A 66 -3.91 11.87 10.61
N GLY A 67 -4.29 13.10 10.98
CA GLY A 67 -3.72 13.82 12.12
C GLY A 67 -4.77 14.13 13.19
N SER A 68 -4.35 14.90 14.19
CA SER A 68 -5.21 15.31 15.33
C SER A 68 -6.21 16.42 14.99
N ASN A 69 -6.00 17.12 13.88
CA ASN A 69 -6.86 18.24 13.47
C ASN A 69 -7.80 17.82 12.33
N TYR A 70 -9.04 18.32 12.36
CA TYR A 70 -10.01 18.09 11.29
C TYR A 70 -9.61 18.77 9.98
N GLY A 71 -8.95 19.91 10.08
CA GLY A 71 -8.44 20.66 8.96
C GLY A 71 -9.39 21.69 8.39
N LEU A 72 -8.99 22.30 7.28
CA LEU A 72 -9.72 23.38 6.62
C LEU A 72 -11.01 22.84 5.99
N ILE A 73 -12.13 23.52 6.25
CA ILE A 73 -13.37 23.34 5.50
C ILE A 73 -13.36 24.37 4.37
N PRO A 74 -13.44 23.93 3.10
CA PRO A 74 -13.46 24.84 1.95
C PRO A 74 -14.70 25.74 1.95
N GLU A 75 -14.63 26.86 1.24
CA GLU A 75 -15.80 27.73 1.01
C GLU A 75 -16.93 26.91 0.35
N ALA A 76 -18.15 27.12 0.84
CA ALA A 76 -19.35 26.40 0.44
C ALA A 76 -19.32 24.88 0.71
N GLY A 77 -18.33 24.37 1.48
CA GLY A 77 -18.23 22.99 1.92
C GLY A 77 -18.81 22.75 3.31
N SER A 78 -19.03 21.46 3.62
CA SER A 78 -19.45 20.99 4.95
C SER A 78 -18.42 20.07 5.59
N GLU A 79 -17.55 19.48 4.78
CA GLU A 79 -16.47 18.55 5.18
C GLU A 79 -15.10 19.23 5.03
N SER A 80 -14.12 18.77 5.79
CA SER A 80 -12.75 19.24 5.63
C SER A 80 -12.14 18.69 4.34
N VAL A 81 -11.10 19.38 3.83
CA VAL A 81 -10.32 18.89 2.69
C VAL A 81 -9.79 17.48 2.96
N ILE A 82 -9.43 17.15 4.20
CA ILE A 82 -8.92 15.83 4.58
C ILE A 82 -9.99 14.76 4.40
N GLU A 83 -11.18 14.98 4.94
CA GLU A 83 -12.31 14.07 4.82
C GLU A 83 -12.77 13.92 3.37
N THR A 84 -12.90 15.03 2.63
CA THR A 84 -13.23 15.04 1.20
C THR A 84 -12.27 14.16 0.38
N GLN A 85 -10.97 14.27 0.61
CA GLN A 85 -9.97 13.45 -0.10
C GLN A 85 -10.16 11.95 0.15
N VAL A 86 -10.41 11.55 1.40
CA VAL A 86 -10.65 10.14 1.76
C VAL A 86 -11.94 9.62 1.12
N ASN A 87 -13.03 10.41 1.17
CA ASN A 87 -14.32 10.04 0.60
C ASN A 87 -14.26 9.90 -0.93
N LEU A 88 -13.59 10.83 -1.62
CA LEU A 88 -13.41 10.76 -3.07
C LEU A 88 -12.52 9.59 -3.49
N ALA A 89 -11.47 9.29 -2.73
CA ALA A 89 -10.62 8.14 -2.98
C ALA A 89 -11.39 6.81 -2.80
N ALA A 90 -12.27 6.73 -1.80
CA ALA A 90 -13.15 5.58 -1.60
C ALA A 90 -14.13 5.42 -2.78
N ALA A 91 -14.76 6.51 -3.21
CA ALA A 91 -15.68 6.51 -4.35
C ALA A 91 -14.97 6.14 -5.68
N GLU A 92 -13.71 6.56 -5.87
CA GLU A 92 -12.93 6.20 -7.05
C GLU A 92 -12.48 4.73 -7.00
N SER A 93 -12.07 4.24 -5.82
CA SER A 93 -11.70 2.83 -5.61
C SER A 93 -12.86 1.87 -5.88
N ALA A 94 -14.09 2.27 -5.60
CA ALA A 94 -15.29 1.49 -5.93
C ALA A 94 -15.53 1.35 -7.44
N LYS A 95 -15.09 2.33 -8.25
CA LYS A 95 -15.28 2.34 -9.72
C LYS A 95 -14.19 1.59 -10.46
N ARG A 96 -12.96 1.60 -9.94
CA ARG A 96 -11.79 1.01 -10.56
C ARG A 96 -10.85 0.40 -9.51
N ASN A 97 -9.77 -0.22 -9.94
CA ASN A 97 -8.80 -0.80 -9.02
C ASN A 97 -7.80 0.26 -8.51
N LEU A 98 -8.29 1.24 -7.72
CA LEU A 98 -7.45 2.17 -6.99
C LEU A 98 -7.20 1.60 -5.58
N GLU A 99 -5.97 1.25 -5.29
CA GLU A 99 -5.55 0.82 -3.95
C GLU A 99 -5.39 2.00 -3.02
N ARG A 100 -5.74 1.82 -1.75
CA ARG A 100 -5.70 2.89 -0.76
C ARG A 100 -4.90 2.46 0.46
N LEU A 101 -4.04 3.35 0.92
CA LEU A 101 -3.29 3.21 2.17
C LEU A 101 -3.71 4.36 3.10
N ILE A 102 -4.28 4.04 4.24
CA ILE A 102 -4.71 5.04 5.23
C ILE A 102 -3.96 4.79 6.52
N TRP A 103 -3.26 5.80 7.00
CA TRP A 103 -2.54 5.73 8.26
C TRP A 103 -3.16 6.60 9.33
N LEU A 104 -3.29 6.01 10.51
CA LEU A 104 -3.70 6.65 11.75
C LEU A 104 -2.63 6.40 12.81
N PRO A 105 -2.05 7.42 13.44
CA PRO A 105 -1.11 7.23 14.56
C PRO A 105 -1.75 6.47 15.72
N SER A 106 -1.03 5.49 16.29
CA SER A 106 -1.47 4.83 17.52
C SER A 106 -1.69 5.84 18.64
N GLY A 107 -2.83 5.75 19.34
CA GLY A 107 -3.15 6.63 20.47
C GLY A 107 -3.35 8.09 20.07
N LEU A 108 -3.76 8.36 18.83
CA LEU A 108 -4.02 9.72 18.37
C LEU A 108 -5.11 10.37 19.23
N GLU A 109 -4.75 11.48 19.86
CA GLU A 109 -5.71 12.37 20.53
C GLU A 109 -6.20 13.43 19.53
N THR A 110 -7.48 13.43 19.26
CA THR A 110 -8.12 14.43 18.39
C THR A 110 -8.34 15.74 19.13
N ARG A 111 -8.27 16.85 18.43
CA ARG A 111 -8.47 18.19 19.01
C ARG A 111 -9.88 18.73 18.84
N GLU A 112 -10.66 18.11 17.96
CA GLU A 112 -11.98 18.55 17.56
C GLU A 112 -12.92 17.34 17.49
N ASP A 113 -14.16 17.49 17.95
CA ASP A 113 -15.18 16.45 17.93
C ASP A 113 -15.41 15.92 16.50
N ARG A 114 -15.42 16.82 15.51
CA ARG A 114 -15.53 16.44 14.09
C ARG A 114 -14.43 15.49 13.62
N GLN A 115 -13.20 15.67 14.11
CA GLN A 115 -12.10 14.76 13.78
C GLN A 115 -12.31 13.40 14.44
N SER A 116 -12.80 13.38 15.67
CA SER A 116 -13.16 12.14 16.35
C SER A 116 -14.24 11.39 15.61
N ASP A 117 -15.32 12.08 15.24
CA ASP A 117 -16.46 11.50 14.52
C ASP A 117 -16.02 10.94 13.15
N PHE A 118 -15.18 11.68 12.43
CA PHE A 118 -14.65 11.25 11.15
C PHE A 118 -13.79 9.98 11.31
N ILE A 119 -12.84 9.94 12.24
CA ILE A 119 -11.99 8.77 12.48
C ILE A 119 -12.83 7.56 12.91
N GLU A 120 -13.82 7.76 13.79
CA GLU A 120 -14.70 6.68 14.20
C GLU A 120 -15.54 6.15 13.04
N SER A 121 -16.02 7.04 12.17
CA SER A 121 -16.74 6.63 10.96
C SER A 121 -15.87 5.74 10.05
N LEU A 122 -14.58 6.03 9.93
CA LEU A 122 -13.65 5.20 9.16
C LEU A 122 -13.44 3.81 9.79
N ARG A 123 -13.38 3.73 11.12
CA ARG A 123 -13.20 2.47 11.84
C ARG A 123 -14.40 1.53 11.72
N VAL A 124 -15.62 2.09 11.73
CA VAL A 124 -16.84 1.27 11.71
C VAL A 124 -17.39 0.98 10.33
N ASN A 125 -16.96 1.71 9.30
CA ASN A 125 -17.46 1.56 7.94
C ASN A 125 -16.73 0.42 7.21
N PRO A 126 -17.42 -0.69 6.86
CA PRO A 126 -16.79 -1.80 6.13
C PRO A 126 -16.15 -1.37 4.79
N ALA A 127 -16.73 -0.38 4.10
CA ALA A 127 -16.18 0.13 2.84
C ALA A 127 -14.81 0.80 3.00
N THR A 128 -14.42 1.19 4.20
CA THR A 128 -13.08 1.71 4.49
C THR A 128 -12.01 0.65 4.20
N TYR A 129 -12.32 -0.63 4.47
CA TYR A 129 -11.38 -1.74 4.34
C TYR A 129 -11.41 -2.41 2.96
N GLU A 130 -12.35 -2.06 2.10
CA GLU A 130 -12.36 -2.57 0.73
C GLU A 130 -11.19 -1.97 -0.08
N LYS A 131 -10.28 -2.82 -0.57
CA LYS A 131 -9.07 -2.41 -1.30
C LYS A 131 -8.26 -1.33 -0.57
N THR A 132 -8.20 -1.44 0.76
CA THR A 132 -7.57 -0.44 1.63
C THR A 132 -6.77 -1.13 2.72
N ASP A 133 -5.52 -0.76 2.84
CA ASP A 133 -4.72 -1.04 4.02
C ASP A 133 -4.91 0.09 5.02
N PHE A 134 -5.80 -0.12 5.99
CA PHE A 134 -6.01 0.79 7.11
C PHE A 134 -5.04 0.42 8.24
N VAL A 135 -4.05 1.26 8.48
CA VAL A 135 -2.94 1.00 9.39
C VAL A 135 -3.01 1.94 10.59
N GLU A 136 -3.22 1.38 11.77
CA GLU A 136 -3.09 2.11 13.03
C GLU A 136 -1.77 1.72 13.68
N GLY A 137 -0.82 2.65 13.77
CA GLY A 137 0.54 2.33 14.19
C GLY A 137 1.49 3.52 14.19
N THR A 138 2.78 3.24 14.42
CA THR A 138 3.83 4.26 14.34
C THR A 138 4.09 4.66 12.88
N PHE A 139 4.61 5.86 12.66
CA PHE A 139 4.96 6.35 11.33
C PHE A 139 5.98 5.43 10.63
N GLU A 140 6.97 4.92 11.35
CA GLU A 140 8.00 4.05 10.78
C GLU A 140 7.43 2.72 10.26
N VAL A 141 6.47 2.13 10.98
CA VAL A 141 5.77 0.92 10.53
C VAL A 141 4.99 1.21 9.24
N PHE A 142 4.21 2.30 9.21
CA PHE A 142 3.46 2.67 8.03
C PHE A 142 4.37 2.98 6.84
N LYS A 143 5.45 3.74 7.07
CA LYS A 143 6.43 4.05 6.04
C LYS A 143 7.07 2.79 5.45
N GLY A 144 7.40 1.80 6.28
CA GLY A 144 7.87 0.49 5.83
C GLY A 144 6.86 -0.18 4.91
N LEU A 145 5.59 -0.26 5.30
CA LEU A 145 4.51 -0.83 4.48
C LEU A 145 4.35 -0.11 3.13
N VAL A 146 4.41 1.23 3.11
CA VAL A 146 4.37 2.00 1.86
C VAL A 146 5.53 1.59 0.95
N ILE A 147 6.75 1.49 1.47
CA ILE A 147 7.93 1.13 0.67
C ILE A 147 7.82 -0.31 0.15
N ASP A 148 7.41 -1.24 1.00
CA ASP A 148 7.26 -2.66 0.66
C ASP A 148 6.19 -2.84 -0.42
N HIS A 149 5.06 -2.13 -0.32
CA HIS A 149 3.99 -2.14 -1.33
C HIS A 149 4.53 -1.84 -2.74
N PHE A 150 5.37 -0.81 -2.90
CA PHE A 150 5.96 -0.47 -4.19
C PHE A 150 7.12 -1.38 -4.61
N THR A 151 7.77 -2.06 -3.67
CA THR A 151 8.90 -2.97 -3.93
C THR A 151 8.41 -4.35 -4.38
N GLU A 152 7.39 -4.90 -3.73
CA GLU A 152 6.80 -6.20 -4.09
C GLU A 152 6.17 -6.20 -5.48
N GLU A 153 5.51 -5.11 -5.87
CA GLU A 153 4.97 -4.99 -7.22
C GLU A 153 6.07 -4.88 -8.28
N ARG A 154 7.19 -4.23 -7.96
CA ARG A 154 8.36 -4.17 -8.84
C ARG A 154 8.92 -5.58 -9.07
N SER A 155 9.00 -6.39 -8.03
CA SER A 155 9.44 -7.79 -8.13
C SER A 155 8.48 -8.64 -8.98
N LYS A 156 7.18 -8.42 -8.90
CA LYS A 156 6.18 -9.11 -9.75
C LYS A 156 6.33 -8.73 -11.23
N VAL A 157 6.60 -7.46 -11.53
CA VAL A 157 6.81 -6.98 -12.91
C VAL A 157 8.13 -7.54 -13.47
N ASP A 158 9.19 -7.56 -12.67
CA ASP A 158 10.50 -8.09 -13.09
C ASP A 158 10.45 -9.62 -13.31
N VAL A 159 9.68 -10.35 -12.51
CA VAL A 159 9.44 -11.80 -12.71
C VAL A 159 8.67 -12.05 -14.00
N VAL A 160 7.63 -11.26 -14.31
CA VAL A 160 6.87 -11.39 -15.56
C VAL A 160 7.71 -10.98 -16.78
N ALA A 161 8.53 -9.94 -16.67
CA ALA A 161 9.41 -9.51 -17.76
C ALA A 161 10.54 -10.52 -18.04
N ASN A 162 11.11 -11.13 -17.00
CA ASN A 162 12.12 -12.19 -17.14
C ASN A 162 11.52 -13.52 -17.61
N SER A 163 10.27 -13.83 -17.28
CA SER A 163 9.57 -15.04 -17.75
C SER A 163 9.32 -15.05 -19.26
N GLN A 164 9.38 -13.90 -19.92
CA GLN A 164 9.26 -13.81 -21.38
C GLN A 164 10.61 -13.97 -22.12
N ALA A 165 11.72 -13.93 -21.40
CA ALA A 165 13.06 -14.01 -21.98
C ALA A 165 13.68 -15.42 -21.93
N ASP A 166 13.19 -16.34 -21.09
CA ASP A 166 13.71 -17.70 -20.98
C ASP A 166 12.53 -18.68 -20.78
N ALA A 167 12.06 -19.26 -21.89
CA ALA A 167 10.91 -20.16 -21.89
C ALA A 167 11.30 -21.56 -21.40
N GLY A 168 11.70 -21.66 -20.14
CA GLY A 168 11.69 -22.91 -19.38
C GLY A 168 10.30 -23.18 -18.81
N PRO A 169 9.97 -24.43 -18.43
CA PRO A 169 8.72 -24.71 -17.75
C PRO A 169 8.59 -23.90 -16.46
N PRO A 170 7.38 -23.43 -16.10
CA PRO A 170 7.21 -22.63 -14.88
C PRO A 170 7.60 -23.47 -13.65
N THR A 171 8.44 -22.90 -12.78
CA THR A 171 8.98 -23.58 -11.60
C THR A 171 8.15 -23.31 -10.37
N VAL A 172 7.75 -24.36 -9.65
CA VAL A 172 7.01 -24.31 -8.39
C VAL A 172 7.92 -24.70 -7.23
N TYR A 173 8.00 -23.87 -6.21
CA TYR A 173 8.69 -24.19 -4.95
C TYR A 173 7.72 -24.86 -3.98
N LEU A 174 7.95 -26.15 -3.68
CA LEU A 174 7.13 -26.92 -2.74
C LEU A 174 7.80 -26.92 -1.36
N MET A 175 7.17 -26.30 -0.37
CA MET A 175 7.66 -26.30 1.01
C MET A 175 6.73 -27.12 1.88
N ALA A 176 7.26 -28.12 2.60
CA ALA A 176 6.50 -28.90 3.56
C ALA A 176 7.36 -29.19 4.81
N PRO A 177 6.69 -29.46 5.95
CA PRO A 177 7.38 -29.94 7.15
C PRO A 177 8.06 -31.31 6.88
N PRO A 178 9.17 -31.60 7.58
CA PRO A 178 9.90 -32.87 7.38
C PRO A 178 9.08 -34.15 7.59
N ASP A 179 8.00 -34.08 8.38
CA ASP A 179 7.12 -35.21 8.69
C ASP A 179 6.10 -35.52 7.58
N ASP A 180 6.03 -34.73 6.52
CA ASP A 180 5.05 -34.88 5.42
C ASP A 180 5.70 -35.31 4.08
N GLU A 181 6.92 -35.84 4.08
CA GLU A 181 7.66 -36.23 2.86
C GLU A 181 6.87 -37.19 1.97
N ASP A 182 6.18 -38.16 2.54
CA ASP A 182 5.37 -39.13 1.79
C ASP A 182 4.18 -38.51 1.02
N LYS A 183 3.74 -37.31 1.44
CA LYS A 183 2.67 -36.56 0.78
C LYS A 183 3.20 -35.63 -0.33
N ILE A 184 4.46 -35.23 -0.23
CA ILE A 184 5.10 -34.36 -1.19
C ILE A 184 5.25 -35.08 -2.53
N GLU A 185 5.66 -36.36 -2.54
CA GLU A 185 5.88 -37.17 -3.74
C GLU A 185 4.63 -37.19 -4.66
N ALA A 186 3.46 -37.35 -4.09
CA ALA A 186 2.20 -37.35 -4.85
C ALA A 186 1.83 -35.96 -5.44
N ILE A 187 2.21 -34.90 -4.77
CA ILE A 187 1.99 -33.54 -5.23
C ILE A 187 3.03 -33.17 -6.31
N GLU A 188 4.28 -33.61 -6.13
CA GLU A 188 5.36 -33.42 -7.09
C GLU A 188 5.04 -34.10 -8.42
N ASP A 189 4.62 -35.36 -8.39
CA ASP A 189 4.18 -36.12 -9.57
C ASP A 189 3.02 -35.42 -10.30
N TYR A 190 2.03 -34.93 -9.56
CA TYR A 190 0.91 -34.22 -10.15
C TYR A 190 1.33 -32.91 -10.83
N LEU A 191 2.19 -32.13 -10.19
CA LEU A 191 2.67 -30.85 -10.75
C LEU A 191 3.58 -31.09 -11.99
N PHE A 192 4.41 -32.13 -11.94
CA PHE A 192 5.23 -32.54 -13.08
C PHE A 192 4.38 -32.97 -14.28
N ASP A 193 3.30 -33.71 -14.06
CA ASP A 193 2.34 -34.10 -15.11
C ASP A 193 1.62 -32.89 -15.72
N GLN A 194 1.51 -31.77 -15.00
CA GLN A 194 0.97 -30.51 -15.52
C GLN A 194 2.02 -29.66 -16.26
N GLY A 195 3.25 -30.17 -16.42
CA GLY A 195 4.32 -29.47 -17.13
C GLY A 195 5.02 -28.39 -16.30
N LEU A 196 4.96 -28.49 -14.99
CA LEU A 196 5.64 -27.60 -14.06
C LEU A 196 6.95 -28.22 -13.57
N GLU A 197 7.99 -27.40 -13.39
CA GLU A 197 9.22 -27.83 -12.72
C GLU A 197 9.06 -27.63 -11.21
N VAL A 198 9.30 -28.67 -10.42
CA VAL A 198 9.14 -28.62 -8.96
C VAL A 198 10.51 -28.56 -8.29
N VAL A 199 10.71 -27.59 -7.42
CA VAL A 199 11.91 -27.45 -6.58
C VAL A 199 11.52 -27.63 -5.12
N ILE A 200 12.09 -28.63 -4.46
CA ILE A 200 11.95 -28.85 -3.03
C ILE A 200 13.21 -28.37 -2.34
N PRO A 201 13.15 -27.27 -1.54
CA PRO A 201 14.32 -26.82 -0.80
C PRO A 201 14.69 -27.85 0.28
N LEU A 202 15.87 -28.40 0.22
CA LEU A 202 16.41 -29.27 1.27
C LEU A 202 16.81 -28.42 2.48
N PHE A 203 15.93 -28.32 3.46
CA PHE A 203 16.27 -27.77 4.77
C PHE A 203 17.04 -28.81 5.60
N SER A 204 18.26 -29.16 5.18
CA SER A 204 19.18 -29.97 5.98
C SER A 204 20.07 -29.05 6.83
N GLY A 205 19.52 -28.48 7.87
CA GLY A 205 20.26 -27.74 8.89
C GLY A 205 19.81 -28.24 10.25
N SER A 206 20.57 -29.15 10.85
CA SER A 206 20.44 -29.42 12.28
C SER A 206 20.76 -28.12 13.06
N GLU A 207 20.02 -27.85 14.13
CA GLU A 207 20.21 -26.67 15.03
C GLU A 207 21.65 -26.45 15.53
N ALA A 208 22.58 -27.36 15.24
CA ALA A 208 23.98 -27.29 15.62
C ALA A 208 24.86 -26.40 14.71
N GLU A 209 24.47 -26.16 13.43
CA GLU A 209 25.27 -25.38 12.49
C GLU A 209 25.00 -23.87 12.50
N VAL A 210 23.87 -23.45 13.07
CA VAL A 210 23.52 -22.02 13.16
C VAL A 210 24.31 -21.31 14.28
N SER A 211 24.90 -22.05 15.23
CA SER A 211 25.63 -21.49 16.36
C SER A 211 27.09 -21.11 16.07
N GLU A 212 27.70 -21.63 14.99
CA GLU A 212 29.11 -21.33 14.66
C GLU A 212 29.31 -20.14 13.73
N ALA A 213 28.25 -19.58 13.13
CA ALA A 213 28.35 -18.42 12.23
C ALA A 213 28.27 -17.06 12.96
N HIS A 214 28.18 -17.05 14.30
CA HIS A 214 28.09 -15.83 15.11
C HIS A 214 29.14 -15.76 16.23
N MET A 215 30.36 -16.21 15.98
CA MET A 215 31.52 -15.85 16.80
C MET A 215 32.60 -15.16 16.00
#